data_3d20be9b7b85e390682a82300043d086
#
_entry.id   3d20be9b7b85e390682a82300043d086
#
_cell.length_a   1.000
_cell.length_b   1.000
_cell.length_c   1.000
_cell.angle_alpha   90.00
_cell.angle_beta   90.00
_cell.angle_gamma   90.00
#
_symmetry.space_group_name_H-M   'P 1'
#
loop_
_entity.id
_entity.type
_entity.pdbx_description
1 polymer ?
#
loop_
_entity_poly.entity_id
_entity_poly.type
_entity_poly.pdbx_seq_one_letter_code
_entity_poly.pdbx_strand_id
1 'polypeptide(L)'
;MKKELTVKEILCITMILSFCSIIYELIFANTLSLLTGSYIWWHSWTIGFYIGGLGIGAIKSGKLLNSFRELYYVELLLSLIGCLSVIYIFCLHLIFKSSDYMSYLGNDFYSASYVQVSFYMNVFFFCLVQSITLIIGILSGFEIPLLIKLMKEK
;
A
#
# COMPACT_ATOMS: atom_id res chain seq x y z
N MET A 1 -12.82 14.84 31.34
CA MET A 1 -13.36 13.48 31.48
C MET A 1 -12.77 12.61 30.39
N LYS A 2 -11.75 11.78 30.69
CA LYS A 2 -11.30 10.74 29.76
C LYS A 2 -12.31 9.59 29.85
N LYS A 3 -13.15 9.45 28.84
CA LYS A 3 -14.06 8.31 28.72
C LYS A 3 -13.19 7.07 28.56
N GLU A 4 -13.14 6.21 29.56
CA GLU A 4 -12.41 4.95 29.44
C GLU A 4 -13.15 4.06 28.44
N LEU A 5 -12.52 3.79 27.30
CA LEU A 5 -13.07 2.87 26.30
C LEU A 5 -13.22 1.47 26.93
N THR A 6 -14.36 0.87 26.78
CA THR A 6 -14.59 -0.52 27.20
C THR A 6 -13.85 -1.50 26.28
N VAL A 7 -13.50 -2.67 26.77
CA VAL A 7 -12.84 -3.73 25.97
C VAL A 7 -13.65 -4.07 24.71
N LYS A 8 -14.98 -4.02 24.79
CA LYS A 8 -15.88 -4.25 23.65
C LYS A 8 -15.74 -3.17 22.57
N GLU A 9 -15.61 -1.89 22.98
CA GLU A 9 -15.41 -0.78 22.05
C GLU A 9 -14.07 -0.89 21.32
N ILE A 10 -13.00 -1.26 22.05
CA ILE A 10 -11.68 -1.48 21.44
C ILE A 10 -11.75 -2.63 20.42
N LEU A 11 -12.40 -3.74 20.76
CA LEU A 11 -12.54 -4.89 19.86
C LEU A 11 -13.35 -4.54 18.60
N CYS A 12 -14.39 -3.74 18.73
CA CYS A 12 -15.19 -3.26 17.59
C CYS A 12 -14.36 -2.35 16.68
N ILE A 13 -13.58 -1.41 17.25
CA ILE A 13 -12.69 -0.53 16.48
C ILE A 13 -11.66 -1.36 15.72
N THR A 14 -11.00 -2.33 16.38
CA THR A 14 -10.02 -3.21 15.73
C THR A 14 -10.62 -3.96 14.54
N MET A 15 -11.83 -4.47 14.69
CA MET A 15 -12.52 -5.18 13.62
C MET A 15 -12.79 -4.26 12.41
N ILE A 16 -13.24 -3.03 12.66
CA ILE A 16 -13.49 -2.04 11.59
C ILE A 16 -12.19 -1.67 10.89
N LEU A 17 -11.13 -1.39 11.62
CA LEU A 17 -9.82 -1.02 11.07
C LEU A 17 -9.23 -2.13 10.19
N SER A 18 -9.26 -3.38 10.68
CA SER A 18 -8.79 -4.53 9.90
C SER A 18 -9.61 -4.71 8.60
N PHE A 19 -10.91 -4.43 8.65
CA PHE A 19 -11.76 -4.49 7.46
C PHE A 19 -11.40 -3.40 6.45
N CYS A 20 -11.18 -2.18 6.91
CA CYS A 20 -10.74 -1.06 6.06
C CYS A 20 -9.38 -1.35 5.40
N SER A 21 -8.44 -1.92 6.13
CA SER A 21 -7.12 -2.31 5.63
C SER A 21 -7.20 -3.31 4.47
N ILE A 22 -8.03 -4.35 4.61
CA ILE A 22 -8.27 -5.33 3.54
C ILE A 22 -8.92 -4.68 2.31
N ILE A 23 -9.88 -3.77 2.53
CA ILE A 23 -10.53 -3.04 1.43
C ILE A 23 -9.52 -2.20 0.66
N TYR A 24 -8.63 -1.48 1.33
CA TYR A 24 -7.57 -0.70 0.67
C TYR A 24 -6.67 -1.58 -0.19
N GLU A 25 -6.25 -2.74 0.32
CA GLU A 25 -5.45 -3.72 -0.43
C GLU A 25 -6.15 -4.19 -1.70
N LEU A 26 -7.41 -4.60 -1.57
CA LEU A 26 -8.22 -5.11 -2.69
C LEU A 26 -8.47 -4.03 -3.75
N ILE A 27 -8.81 -2.80 -3.35
CA ILE A 27 -9.01 -1.69 -4.28
C ILE A 27 -7.71 -1.39 -5.03
N PHE A 28 -6.59 -1.33 -4.32
CA PHE A 28 -5.29 -1.07 -4.89
C PHE A 28 -4.89 -2.13 -5.92
N ALA A 29 -4.96 -3.41 -5.54
CA ALA A 29 -4.64 -4.52 -6.41
C ALA A 29 -5.56 -4.60 -7.64
N ASN A 30 -6.86 -4.33 -7.45
CA ASN A 30 -7.83 -4.34 -8.54
C ASN A 30 -7.62 -3.18 -9.51
N THR A 31 -7.38 -1.97 -9.02
CA THR A 31 -7.08 -0.79 -9.85
C THR A 31 -5.83 -1.04 -10.69
N LEU A 32 -4.79 -1.60 -10.09
CA LEU A 32 -3.54 -1.90 -10.77
C LEU A 32 -3.74 -2.96 -11.86
N SER A 33 -4.50 -4.01 -11.58
CA SER A 33 -4.79 -5.07 -12.55
C SER A 33 -5.63 -4.57 -13.73
N LEU A 34 -6.57 -3.67 -13.50
CA LEU A 34 -7.38 -3.03 -14.55
C LEU A 34 -6.53 -2.16 -15.48
N LEU A 35 -5.59 -1.41 -14.93
CA LEU A 35 -4.73 -0.53 -15.72
C LEU A 35 -3.68 -1.29 -16.54
N THR A 36 -3.15 -2.39 -16.01
CA THR A 36 -2.05 -3.14 -16.63
C THR A 36 -2.48 -4.35 -17.45
N GLY A 37 -3.74 -4.78 -17.31
CA GLY A 37 -4.33 -5.89 -18.08
C GLY A 37 -3.92 -7.30 -17.62
N SER A 38 -3.09 -7.45 -16.59
CA SER A 38 -2.58 -8.75 -16.09
C SER A 38 -3.00 -9.00 -14.64
N TYR A 39 -4.23 -9.48 -14.46
CA TYR A 39 -4.87 -9.62 -13.15
C TYR A 39 -4.08 -10.50 -12.17
N ILE A 40 -3.79 -11.74 -12.54
CA ILE A 40 -3.20 -12.74 -11.62
C ILE A 40 -1.81 -12.31 -11.17
N TRP A 41 -0.99 -11.82 -12.09
CA TRP A 41 0.40 -11.45 -11.82
C TRP A 41 0.49 -10.26 -10.83
N TRP A 42 -0.21 -9.17 -11.12
CA TRP A 42 -0.21 -7.99 -10.28
C TRP A 42 -0.84 -8.22 -8.92
N HIS A 43 -1.93 -8.99 -8.85
CA HIS A 43 -2.59 -9.33 -7.59
C HIS A 43 -1.65 -10.12 -6.67
N SER A 44 -0.96 -11.14 -7.21
CA SER A 44 -0.05 -11.96 -6.42
C SER A 44 1.11 -11.16 -5.84
N TRP A 45 1.73 -10.29 -6.63
CA TRP A 45 2.81 -9.44 -6.15
C TRP A 45 2.34 -8.42 -5.12
N THR A 46 1.21 -7.75 -5.34
CA THR A 46 0.64 -6.77 -4.42
C THR A 46 0.34 -7.40 -3.06
N ILE A 47 -0.32 -8.56 -3.04
CA ILE A 47 -0.60 -9.30 -1.80
C ILE A 47 0.71 -9.71 -1.11
N GLY A 48 1.69 -10.20 -1.84
CA GLY A 48 2.99 -10.59 -1.30
C GLY A 48 3.72 -9.44 -0.62
N PHE A 49 3.81 -8.28 -1.28
CA PHE A 49 4.44 -7.07 -0.71
C PHE A 49 3.66 -6.51 0.48
N TYR A 50 2.32 -6.55 0.42
CA TYR A 50 1.47 -6.12 1.53
C TYR A 50 1.69 -6.98 2.77
N ILE A 51 1.64 -8.31 2.65
CA ILE A 51 1.88 -9.24 3.77
C ILE A 51 3.30 -9.09 4.31
N GLY A 52 4.29 -8.93 3.43
CA GLY A 52 5.67 -8.63 3.83
C GLY A 52 5.76 -7.34 4.64
N GLY A 53 5.06 -6.29 4.20
CA GLY A 53 4.91 -5.02 4.92
C GLY A 53 4.28 -5.19 6.30
N LEU A 54 3.18 -5.94 6.39
CA LEU A 54 2.52 -6.26 7.67
C LEU A 54 3.49 -6.88 8.68
N GLY A 55 4.30 -7.85 8.23
CA GLY A 55 5.30 -8.50 9.08
C GLY A 55 6.35 -7.51 9.60
N ILE A 56 6.88 -6.65 8.72
CA ILE A 56 7.86 -5.60 9.09
C ILE A 56 7.25 -4.61 10.09
N GLY A 57 6.01 -4.16 9.84
CA GLY A 57 5.26 -3.26 10.72
C GLY A 57 5.08 -3.85 12.11
N ALA A 58 4.62 -5.09 12.19
CA ALA A 58 4.41 -5.81 13.44
C ALA A 58 5.70 -5.92 14.28
N ILE A 59 6.83 -6.23 13.67
CA ILE A 59 8.13 -6.31 14.35
C ILE A 59 8.58 -4.94 14.89
N LYS A 60 8.39 -3.89 14.10
CA LYS A 60 8.82 -2.52 14.50
C LYS A 60 7.93 -1.90 15.58
N SER A 61 6.66 -2.31 15.68
CA SER A 61 5.69 -1.78 16.63
C SER A 61 6.11 -1.94 18.09
N GLY A 62 6.89 -2.97 18.41
CA GLY A 62 7.39 -3.23 19.77
C GLY A 62 8.25 -2.10 20.38
N LYS A 63 8.79 -1.20 19.55
CA LYS A 63 9.64 -0.08 19.95
C LYS A 63 8.86 1.23 20.24
N LEU A 64 7.56 1.27 19.94
CA LEU A 64 6.73 2.47 20.11
C LEU A 64 6.30 2.65 21.57
N LEU A 65 6.51 3.85 22.12
CA LEU A 65 6.35 4.13 23.56
C LEU A 65 4.93 4.58 23.95
N ASN A 66 4.25 5.37 23.09
CA ASN A 66 2.94 5.97 23.38
C ASN A 66 1.83 5.35 22.53
N SER A 67 1.25 4.27 22.98
CA SER A 67 0.31 3.45 22.18
C SER A 67 -0.86 4.22 21.55
N PHE A 68 -1.52 5.11 22.31
CA PHE A 68 -2.73 5.79 21.82
C PHE A 68 -2.43 6.87 20.76
N ARG A 69 -1.40 7.68 21.01
CA ARG A 69 -1.00 8.76 20.07
C ARG A 69 -0.44 8.20 18.79
N GLU A 70 0.37 7.16 18.88
CA GLU A 70 0.98 6.50 17.71
C GLU A 70 -0.09 5.81 16.86
N LEU A 71 -1.06 5.14 17.48
CA LEU A 71 -2.18 4.54 16.75
C LEU A 71 -2.95 5.59 15.95
N TYR A 72 -3.28 6.75 16.56
CA TYR A 72 -3.98 7.83 15.88
C TYR A 72 -3.21 8.35 14.65
N TYR A 73 -1.88 8.51 14.74
CA TYR A 73 -1.06 8.95 13.61
C TYR A 73 -0.97 7.88 12.52
N VAL A 74 -0.85 6.61 12.88
CA VAL A 74 -0.83 5.50 11.92
C VAL A 74 -2.13 5.46 11.12
N GLU A 75 -3.28 5.56 11.79
CA GLU A 75 -4.60 5.58 11.15
C GLU A 75 -4.78 6.78 10.21
N LEU A 76 -4.36 7.97 10.65
CA LEU A 76 -4.44 9.17 9.84
C LEU A 76 -3.56 9.05 8.59
N LEU A 77 -2.33 8.55 8.74
CA LEU A 77 -1.43 8.32 7.62
C LEU A 77 -1.96 7.24 6.67
N LEU A 78 -2.49 6.14 7.20
CA LEU A 78 -3.04 5.05 6.40
C LEU A 78 -4.23 5.54 5.56
N SER A 79 -5.16 6.29 6.16
CA SER A 79 -6.30 6.89 5.46
C SER A 79 -5.84 7.85 4.35
N LEU A 80 -4.85 8.69 4.62
CA LEU A 80 -4.33 9.67 3.67
C LEU A 80 -3.61 8.98 2.50
N ILE A 81 -2.70 8.06 2.80
CA ILE A 81 -1.95 7.30 1.78
C ILE A 81 -2.89 6.40 1.00
N GLY A 82 -3.84 5.73 1.65
CA GLY A 82 -4.83 4.89 0.99
C GLY A 82 -5.69 5.65 -0.01
N CYS A 83 -6.16 6.85 0.35
CA CYS A 83 -6.93 7.71 -0.54
C CYS A 83 -6.08 8.22 -1.73
N LEU A 84 -4.84 8.64 -1.48
CA LEU A 84 -3.95 9.17 -2.51
C LEU A 84 -3.35 8.08 -3.41
N SER A 85 -3.28 6.84 -2.95
CA SER A 85 -2.64 5.73 -3.69
C SER A 85 -3.30 5.44 -5.03
N VAL A 86 -4.63 5.52 -5.12
CA VAL A 86 -5.37 5.29 -6.37
C VAL A 86 -5.05 6.38 -7.39
N ILE A 87 -5.04 7.65 -6.96
CA ILE A 87 -4.68 8.79 -7.82
C ILE A 87 -3.23 8.66 -8.29
N TYR A 88 -2.35 8.27 -7.39
CA TYR A 88 -0.94 8.07 -7.69
C TYR A 88 -0.71 6.99 -8.76
N ILE A 89 -1.36 5.82 -8.65
CA ILE A 89 -1.26 4.76 -9.66
C ILE A 89 -1.75 5.28 -11.01
N PHE A 90 -2.87 5.98 -11.03
CA PHE A 90 -3.44 6.52 -12.26
C PHE A 90 -2.49 7.53 -12.92
N CYS A 91 -1.91 8.45 -12.16
CA CYS A 91 -0.92 9.39 -12.65
C CYS A 91 0.33 8.70 -13.18
N LEU A 92 0.86 7.72 -12.46
CA LEU A 92 1.99 6.91 -12.93
C LEU A 92 1.67 6.20 -14.23
N HIS A 93 0.51 5.54 -14.32
CA HIS A 93 0.09 4.85 -15.53
C HIS A 93 0.03 5.80 -16.74
N LEU A 94 -0.53 7.00 -16.57
CA LEU A 94 -0.58 8.00 -17.62
C LEU A 94 0.82 8.44 -18.09
N ILE A 95 1.73 8.69 -17.13
CA ILE A 95 3.11 9.12 -17.44
C ILE A 95 3.84 8.02 -18.23
N PHE A 96 3.79 6.78 -17.75
CA PHE A 96 4.50 5.67 -18.39
C PHE A 96 3.89 5.31 -19.75
N LYS A 97 2.56 5.33 -19.86
CA LYS A 97 1.87 5.06 -21.13
C LYS A 97 2.12 6.15 -22.16
N SER A 98 2.16 7.43 -21.76
CA SER A 98 2.51 8.52 -22.67
C SER A 98 3.95 8.41 -23.20
N SER A 99 4.87 7.93 -22.36
CA SER A 99 6.26 7.66 -22.76
C SER A 99 6.35 6.55 -23.81
N ASP A 100 5.55 5.48 -23.68
CA ASP A 100 5.49 4.41 -24.68
C ASP A 100 4.98 4.94 -26.03
N TYR A 101 3.93 5.75 -26.05
CA TYR A 101 3.41 6.36 -27.30
C TYR A 101 4.43 7.26 -27.98
N MET A 102 5.19 8.06 -27.24
CA MET A 102 6.23 8.92 -27.79
C MET A 102 7.39 8.12 -28.40
N SER A 103 7.70 6.96 -27.79
CA SER A 103 8.70 6.02 -28.33
C SER A 103 8.24 5.38 -29.66
N TYR A 104 6.96 5.04 -29.78
CA TYR A 104 6.41 4.49 -31.03
C TYR A 104 6.43 5.49 -32.21
N LEU A 105 6.20 6.76 -31.92
CA LEU A 105 6.19 7.82 -32.96
C LEU A 105 7.59 8.21 -33.46
N GLY A 106 8.65 7.92 -32.69
CA GLY A 106 10.02 8.35 -32.99
C GLY A 106 10.93 7.29 -33.59
N ASN A 107 10.55 6.01 -33.64
CA ASN A 107 11.51 4.92 -33.93
C ASN A 107 10.99 3.84 -34.88
N ASP A 108 10.90 4.15 -36.15
CA ASP A 108 10.85 3.11 -37.18
C ASP A 108 12.21 2.39 -37.40
N PHE A 109 13.28 2.74 -36.66
CA PHE A 109 14.65 2.32 -37.04
C PHE A 109 15.45 1.51 -35.98
N TYR A 110 15.01 1.35 -34.71
CA TYR A 110 15.84 0.66 -33.68
C TYR A 110 15.06 -0.30 -32.80
N SER A 111 14.77 -1.50 -33.26
CA SER A 111 14.00 -2.52 -32.54
C SER A 111 14.69 -3.08 -31.28
N ALA A 112 16.01 -3.22 -31.25
CA ALA A 112 16.73 -3.83 -30.13
C ALA A 112 16.90 -2.88 -28.91
N SER A 113 17.22 -1.62 -29.15
CA SER A 113 17.37 -0.61 -28.07
C SER A 113 16.02 -0.28 -27.43
N TYR A 114 14.94 -0.34 -28.20
CA TYR A 114 13.57 -0.09 -27.73
C TYR A 114 13.12 -1.14 -26.70
N VAL A 115 13.33 -2.42 -26.97
CA VAL A 115 12.96 -3.52 -26.05
C VAL A 115 13.68 -3.37 -24.70
N GLN A 116 14.94 -2.97 -24.72
CA GLN A 116 15.73 -2.79 -23.50
C GLN A 116 15.26 -1.61 -22.66
N VAL A 117 14.97 -0.47 -23.28
CA VAL A 117 14.44 0.73 -22.59
C VAL A 117 13.05 0.45 -21.99
N SER A 118 12.17 -0.20 -22.76
CA SER A 118 10.84 -0.59 -22.31
C SER A 118 10.90 -1.54 -21.11
N PHE A 119 11.84 -2.47 -21.08
CA PHE A 119 12.04 -3.36 -19.94
C PHE A 119 12.42 -2.59 -18.66
N TYR A 120 13.40 -1.68 -18.73
CA TYR A 120 13.79 -0.86 -17.56
C TYR A 120 12.66 0.04 -17.06
N MET A 121 11.89 0.63 -17.97
CA MET A 121 10.73 1.47 -17.61
C MET A 121 9.65 0.65 -16.89
N ASN A 122 9.37 -0.56 -17.36
CA ASN A 122 8.41 -1.45 -16.71
C ASN A 122 8.86 -1.90 -15.33
N VAL A 123 10.15 -2.23 -15.15
CA VAL A 123 10.74 -2.57 -13.85
C VAL A 123 10.66 -1.38 -12.90
N PHE A 124 10.97 -0.18 -13.37
CA PHE A 124 10.90 1.04 -12.58
C PHE A 124 9.46 1.36 -12.13
N PHE A 125 8.50 1.23 -13.05
CA PHE A 125 7.07 1.35 -12.73
C PHE A 125 6.65 0.35 -11.66
N PHE A 126 7.03 -0.92 -11.82
CA PHE A 126 6.77 -1.97 -10.83
C PHE A 126 7.33 -1.60 -9.45
N CYS A 127 8.59 -1.17 -9.35
CA CYS A 127 9.20 -0.78 -8.10
C CYS A 127 8.49 0.40 -7.43
N LEU A 128 8.09 1.42 -8.20
CA LEU A 128 7.35 2.58 -7.68
C LEU A 128 5.99 2.19 -7.11
N VAL A 129 5.25 1.35 -7.82
CA VAL A 129 3.93 0.90 -7.39
C VAL A 129 4.04 0.01 -6.15
N GLN A 130 4.94 -0.97 -6.16
CA GLN A 130 5.08 -1.90 -5.05
C GLN A 130 5.65 -1.24 -3.78
N SER A 131 6.39 -0.14 -3.91
CA SER A 131 6.86 0.63 -2.75
C SER A 131 5.70 1.20 -1.92
N ILE A 132 4.65 1.69 -2.56
CA ILE A 132 3.44 2.17 -1.85
C ILE A 132 2.70 1.03 -1.17
N THR A 133 2.53 -0.11 -1.85
CA THR A 133 1.91 -1.30 -1.26
C THR A 133 2.63 -1.73 0.01
N LEU A 134 3.95 -1.73 -0.03
CA LEU A 134 4.78 -2.07 1.11
C LEU A 134 4.64 -1.06 2.26
N ILE A 135 4.56 0.24 1.96
CA ILE A 135 4.33 1.29 2.96
C ILE A 135 2.95 1.12 3.63
N ILE A 136 1.89 0.89 2.84
CA ILE A 136 0.55 0.64 3.36
C ILE A 136 0.56 -0.61 4.26
N GLY A 137 1.22 -1.70 3.81
CA GLY A 137 1.38 -2.91 4.61
C GLY A 137 2.10 -2.67 5.93
N ILE A 138 3.20 -1.89 5.94
CA ILE A 138 3.93 -1.56 7.16
C ILE A 138 3.05 -0.77 8.13
N LEU A 139 2.33 0.24 7.66
CA LEU A 139 1.43 1.05 8.50
C LEU A 139 0.31 0.19 9.08
N SER A 140 -0.33 -0.63 8.27
CA SER A 140 -1.35 -1.57 8.74
C SER A 140 -0.80 -2.60 9.73
N GLY A 141 0.47 -3.01 9.56
CA GLY A 141 1.15 -3.91 10.49
C GLY A 141 1.39 -3.33 11.90
N PHE A 142 1.35 -2.00 12.07
CA PHE A 142 1.42 -1.37 13.39
C PHE A 142 0.11 -1.45 14.18
N GLU A 143 -1.05 -1.57 13.54
CA GLU A 143 -2.37 -1.47 14.16
C GLU A 143 -2.57 -2.51 15.27
N ILE A 144 -2.44 -3.79 14.95
CA ILE A 144 -2.75 -4.90 15.88
C ILE A 144 -1.86 -4.87 17.13
N PRO A 145 -0.52 -4.77 17.01
CA PRO A 145 0.33 -4.73 18.21
C PRO A 145 0.12 -3.49 19.07
N LEU A 146 -0.16 -2.32 18.46
CA LEU A 146 -0.46 -1.10 19.21
C LEU A 146 -1.77 -1.22 19.98
N LEU A 147 -2.80 -1.85 19.40
CA LEU A 147 -4.06 -2.13 20.07
C LEU A 147 -3.89 -3.11 21.24
N ILE A 148 -3.12 -4.20 21.06
CA ILE A 148 -2.81 -5.15 22.13
C ILE A 148 -2.10 -4.45 23.28
N LYS A 149 -1.17 -3.54 22.99
CA LYS A 149 -0.45 -2.78 24.00
C LYS A 149 -1.38 -1.84 24.76
N LEU A 150 -2.29 -1.16 24.07
CA LEU A 150 -3.34 -0.32 24.65
C LEU A 150 -4.26 -1.12 25.62
N MET A 151 -4.55 -2.37 25.29
CA MET A 151 -5.32 -3.26 26.16
C MET A 151 -4.56 -3.69 27.42
N LYS A 152 -3.23 -3.81 27.34
CA LYS A 152 -2.39 -4.19 28.49
C LYS A 152 -2.09 -3.03 29.45
N GLU A 153 -2.16 -1.79 28.98
CA GLU A 153 -1.97 -0.59 29.80
C GLU A 153 -3.21 -0.22 30.65
N LYS A 154 -4.31 -0.96 30.49
CA LYS A 154 -5.53 -0.90 31.28
C LYS A 154 -5.59 -2.01 32.31
#